data_dd3a260da3da9519240a17c88a1af2c4
#
_entry.id   dd3a260da3da9519240a17c88a1af2c4
#
_cell.length_a   1.000
_cell.length_b   1.000
_cell.length_c   1.000
_cell.angle_alpha   90.00
_cell.angle_beta   90.00
_cell.angle_gamma   90.00
#
_symmetry.space_group_name_H-M   'P 1'
#
loop_
_entity.id
_entity.type
_entity.pdbx_description
1 polymer ?
#
loop_
_entity_poly.entity_id
_entity_poly.type
_entity_poly.pdbx_seq_one_letter_code
_entity_poly.pdbx_strand_id
1 'polypeptide(L)'
;MTHLLDYQPLNLYTNYQEAAEKTPTVPIIFDESLPAFPALGLETTYGESHQEILKRAYQLAALGVKKGDKIIIYKSPKFDTYLLAVAASYLAAVPVMVSYHLPFETIEVFVDRLEDPYILFDDVTAEKVQAV
;
A
#
# COMPACT_ATOMS: atom_id res chain seq x y z
N MET A 1 -24.84 -25.01 -6.60
CA MET A 1 -23.80 -24.45 -5.68
C MET A 1 -22.54 -24.02 -6.42
N THR A 2 -22.69 -23.70 -7.69
CA THR A 2 -21.56 -23.24 -8.50
C THR A 2 -20.88 -21.98 -7.93
N HIS A 3 -21.66 -21.09 -7.33
CA HIS A 3 -21.16 -19.86 -6.75
C HIS A 3 -20.11 -20.06 -5.64
N LEU A 4 -20.11 -21.20 -4.94
CA LEU A 4 -19.08 -21.50 -3.96
C LEU A 4 -17.74 -21.80 -4.62
N LEU A 5 -17.76 -22.43 -5.80
CA LEU A 5 -16.56 -22.69 -6.59
C LEU A 5 -16.05 -21.43 -7.28
N ASP A 6 -16.95 -20.51 -7.58
CA ASP A 6 -16.61 -19.23 -8.23
C ASP A 6 -16.24 -18.14 -7.24
N TYR A 7 -16.29 -18.43 -5.94
CA TYR A 7 -16.00 -17.46 -4.90
C TYR A 7 -14.53 -17.04 -4.96
N GLN A 8 -14.31 -15.73 -5.06
CA GLN A 8 -12.97 -15.13 -5.03
C GLN A 8 -12.86 -14.35 -3.74
N PRO A 9 -11.95 -14.73 -2.83
CA PRO A 9 -11.73 -13.93 -1.61
C PRO A 9 -11.32 -12.52 -2.00
N LEU A 10 -11.95 -11.53 -1.39
CA LEU A 10 -11.57 -10.15 -1.60
C LEU A 10 -10.28 -9.86 -0.81
N ASN A 11 -9.35 -9.18 -1.44
CA ASN A 11 -8.19 -8.61 -0.77
C ASN A 11 -8.19 -7.10 -1.01
N LEU A 12 -7.19 -6.39 -0.50
CA LEU A 12 -7.18 -4.93 -0.63
C LEU A 12 -7.26 -4.47 -2.08
N TYR A 13 -6.50 -5.13 -2.97
CA TYR A 13 -6.50 -4.74 -4.37
C TYR A 13 -7.81 -5.07 -5.06
N THR A 14 -8.30 -6.31 -4.94
CA THR A 14 -9.51 -6.72 -5.65
C THR A 14 -10.73 -5.93 -5.20
N ASN A 15 -10.78 -5.56 -3.93
CA ASN A 15 -11.85 -4.71 -3.41
C ASN A 15 -11.79 -3.31 -4.04
N TYR A 16 -10.61 -2.75 -4.15
CA TYR A 16 -10.41 -1.43 -4.77
C TYR A 16 -10.70 -1.49 -6.27
N GLN A 17 -10.21 -2.54 -6.92
CA GLN A 17 -10.46 -2.77 -8.35
C GLN A 17 -11.96 -2.83 -8.65
N GLU A 18 -12.71 -3.54 -7.83
CA GLU A 18 -14.16 -3.64 -8.01
C GLU A 18 -14.82 -2.26 -7.93
N ALA A 19 -14.45 -1.45 -6.96
CA ALA A 19 -14.96 -0.08 -6.85
C ALA A 19 -14.57 0.76 -8.07
N ALA A 20 -13.35 0.63 -8.56
CA ALA A 20 -12.88 1.38 -9.72
C ALA A 20 -13.61 0.97 -11.02
N GLU A 21 -13.96 -0.30 -11.15
CA GLU A 21 -14.67 -0.80 -12.33
C GLU A 21 -16.15 -0.47 -12.29
N LYS A 22 -16.79 -0.59 -11.14
CA LYS A 22 -18.23 -0.35 -11.00
C LYS A 22 -18.57 1.12 -10.84
N THR A 23 -17.73 1.89 -10.16
CA THR A 23 -17.97 3.29 -9.85
C THR A 23 -16.73 4.16 -10.12
N PRO A 24 -16.21 4.16 -11.37
CA PRO A 24 -14.94 4.82 -11.68
C PRO A 24 -14.96 6.34 -11.48
N THR A 25 -16.13 6.97 -11.56
CA THR A 25 -16.26 8.43 -11.47
C THR A 25 -16.61 8.91 -10.07
N VAL A 26 -16.80 8.02 -9.11
CA VAL A 26 -17.10 8.43 -7.72
C VAL A 26 -15.86 9.13 -7.16
N PRO A 27 -16.03 10.37 -6.64
CA PRO A 27 -14.91 11.15 -6.16
C PRO A 27 -14.38 10.67 -4.81
N ILE A 28 -13.08 10.85 -4.61
CA ILE A 28 -12.42 10.69 -3.32
C ILE A 28 -11.76 12.02 -3.01
N ILE A 29 -12.09 12.59 -1.85
CA ILE A 29 -11.61 13.91 -1.44
C ILE A 29 -10.69 13.74 -0.25
N PHE A 30 -9.50 14.36 -0.33
CA PHE A 30 -8.51 14.31 0.73
C PHE A 30 -8.46 15.66 1.46
N ASP A 31 -8.14 15.63 2.73
CA ASP A 31 -7.90 16.84 3.50
C ASP A 31 -6.49 17.42 3.28
N GLU A 32 -5.60 16.62 2.70
CA GLU A 32 -4.24 17.05 2.37
C GLU A 32 -3.74 16.28 1.14
N SER A 33 -2.75 16.83 0.46
CA SER A 33 -2.12 16.13 -0.66
C SER A 33 -1.32 14.93 -0.15
N LEU A 34 -1.19 13.91 -1.01
CA LEU A 34 -0.51 12.66 -0.66
C LEU A 34 0.88 12.63 -1.29
N PRO A 35 1.96 12.69 -0.48
CA PRO A 35 3.32 12.72 -1.04
C PRO A 35 3.67 11.52 -1.91
N ALA A 36 3.14 10.33 -1.59
CA ALA A 36 3.40 9.13 -2.38
C ALA A 36 2.58 9.08 -3.67
N PHE A 37 1.55 9.91 -3.80
CA PHE A 37 0.66 9.97 -4.96
C PHE A 37 0.37 11.42 -5.34
N PRO A 38 1.42 12.18 -5.71
CA PRO A 38 1.24 13.62 -5.95
C PRO A 38 0.31 13.93 -7.12
N ALA A 39 0.16 13.01 -8.08
CA ALA A 39 -0.72 13.20 -9.22
C ALA A 39 -2.20 13.24 -8.85
N LEU A 40 -2.58 12.73 -7.68
CA LEU A 40 -3.98 12.70 -7.26
C LEU A 40 -4.49 14.03 -6.73
N GLY A 41 -3.60 14.93 -6.28
CA GLY A 41 -4.00 16.22 -5.72
C GLY A 41 -4.86 16.05 -4.47
N LEU A 42 -5.86 16.92 -4.32
CA LEU A 42 -6.80 16.89 -3.19
C LEU A 42 -8.10 16.18 -3.52
N GLU A 43 -8.37 15.95 -4.79
CA GLU A 43 -9.57 15.26 -5.25
C GLU A 43 -9.21 14.36 -6.42
N THR A 44 -9.71 13.13 -6.35
CA THR A 44 -9.52 12.14 -7.41
C THR A 44 -10.79 11.32 -7.55
N THR A 45 -10.74 10.26 -8.35
CA THR A 45 -11.82 9.29 -8.49
C THR A 45 -11.28 7.89 -8.25
N TYR A 46 -12.15 6.91 -8.06
CA TYR A 46 -11.71 5.53 -7.97
C TYR A 46 -10.95 5.08 -9.22
N GLY A 47 -11.44 5.49 -10.40
CA GLY A 47 -10.76 5.13 -11.65
C GLY A 47 -9.37 5.73 -11.79
N GLU A 48 -9.23 7.03 -11.51
CA GLU A 48 -7.93 7.71 -11.58
C GLU A 48 -6.95 7.18 -10.54
N SER A 49 -7.41 7.04 -9.32
CA SER A 49 -6.54 6.54 -8.23
C SER A 49 -6.12 5.09 -8.48
N HIS A 50 -6.97 4.27 -9.08
CA HIS A 50 -6.63 2.91 -9.45
C HIS A 50 -5.44 2.88 -10.42
N GLN A 51 -5.42 3.78 -11.41
CA GLN A 51 -4.29 3.86 -12.34
C GLN A 51 -2.99 4.23 -11.63
N GLU A 52 -3.05 5.15 -10.68
CA GLU A 52 -1.87 5.53 -9.90
C GLU A 52 -1.39 4.40 -8.97
N ILE A 53 -2.32 3.64 -8.40
CA ILE A 53 -2.00 2.45 -7.61
C ILE A 53 -1.23 1.44 -8.47
N LEU A 54 -1.69 1.19 -9.71
CA LEU A 54 -1.00 0.27 -10.62
C LEU A 54 0.40 0.74 -10.94
N LYS A 55 0.62 2.04 -11.15
CA LYS A 55 1.96 2.59 -11.36
C LYS A 55 2.89 2.30 -10.18
N ARG A 56 2.39 2.46 -8.96
CA ARG A 56 3.18 2.15 -7.76
C ARG A 56 3.47 0.67 -7.65
N ALA A 57 2.50 -0.18 -7.99
CA ALA A 57 2.71 -1.63 -8.01
C ALA A 57 3.81 -2.01 -8.99
N TYR A 58 3.81 -1.44 -10.19
CA TYR A 58 4.86 -1.70 -11.18
C TYR A 58 6.22 -1.22 -10.70
N GLN A 59 6.28 -0.10 -10.00
CA GLN A 59 7.54 0.39 -9.41
C GLN A 59 8.05 -0.57 -8.33
N LEU A 60 7.17 -1.08 -7.48
CA LEU A 60 7.54 -2.08 -6.47
C LEU A 60 8.05 -3.36 -7.13
N ALA A 61 7.39 -3.82 -8.18
CA ALA A 61 7.82 -4.99 -8.92
C ALA A 61 9.22 -4.77 -9.54
N ALA A 62 9.48 -3.57 -10.05
CA ALA A 62 10.79 -3.21 -10.61
C ALA A 62 11.88 -3.22 -9.55
N LEU A 63 11.55 -2.96 -8.28
CA LEU A 63 12.50 -3.07 -7.17
C LEU A 63 12.73 -4.50 -6.71
N GLY A 64 11.97 -5.46 -7.23
CA GLY A 64 12.14 -6.87 -6.90
C GLY A 64 11.03 -7.48 -6.04
N VAL A 65 10.01 -6.71 -5.68
CA VAL A 65 8.90 -7.23 -4.88
C VAL A 65 8.11 -8.25 -5.69
N LYS A 66 7.82 -9.38 -5.10
CA LYS A 66 7.09 -10.48 -5.73
C LYS A 66 6.12 -11.12 -4.76
N LYS A 67 5.33 -12.05 -5.25
CA LYS A 67 4.33 -12.77 -4.48
C LYS A 67 4.91 -13.34 -3.18
N GLY A 68 4.23 -13.09 -2.08
CA GLY A 68 4.61 -13.58 -0.76
C GLY A 68 5.62 -12.72 -0.01
N ASP A 69 6.25 -11.76 -0.69
CA ASP A 69 7.17 -10.82 -0.01
C ASP A 69 6.40 -9.97 0.99
N LYS A 70 7.04 -9.64 2.10
CA LYS A 70 6.45 -8.77 3.12
C LYS A 70 6.99 -7.37 2.95
N ILE A 71 6.09 -6.40 3.05
CA ILE A 71 6.45 -4.99 2.93
C ILE A 71 5.95 -4.29 4.18
N ILE A 72 6.89 -3.86 5.03
CA ILE A 72 6.56 -3.06 6.20
C ILE A 72 6.34 -1.62 5.72
N ILE A 73 5.16 -1.09 5.98
CA ILE A 73 4.85 0.30 5.65
C ILE A 73 4.94 1.11 6.95
N TYR A 74 6.05 1.84 7.09
CA TYR A 74 6.43 2.57 8.29
C TYR A 74 6.63 4.03 7.94
N LYS A 75 5.53 4.78 7.95
CA LYS A 75 5.50 6.16 7.47
C LYS A 75 4.42 6.97 8.17
N SER A 76 4.38 8.26 7.90
CA SER A 76 3.34 9.14 8.42
C SER A 76 1.94 8.62 8.06
N PRO A 77 0.94 8.82 8.95
CA PRO A 77 -0.38 8.21 8.82
C PRO A 77 -1.28 9.00 7.87
N LYS A 78 -0.99 8.93 6.58
CA LYS A 78 -1.80 9.55 5.53
C LYS A 78 -2.55 8.47 4.76
N PHE A 79 -3.53 8.88 3.98
CA PHE A 79 -4.33 7.95 3.18
C PHE A 79 -3.48 7.16 2.19
N ASP A 80 -2.33 7.69 1.79
CA ASP A 80 -1.41 7.00 0.88
C ASP A 80 -0.82 5.72 1.49
N THR A 81 -0.81 5.58 2.81
CA THR A 81 -0.44 4.32 3.45
C THR A 81 -1.37 3.19 2.99
N TYR A 82 -2.67 3.45 2.96
CA TYR A 82 -3.66 2.51 2.47
C TYR A 82 -3.47 2.22 0.97
N LEU A 83 -3.25 3.26 0.18
CA LEU A 83 -3.07 3.09 -1.27
C LEU A 83 -1.80 2.29 -1.59
N LEU A 84 -0.74 2.47 -0.82
CA LEU A 84 0.48 1.66 -0.97
C LEU A 84 0.23 0.20 -0.59
N ALA A 85 -0.57 -0.04 0.45
CA ALA A 85 -0.96 -1.40 0.83
C ALA A 85 -1.78 -2.07 -0.28
N VAL A 86 -2.66 -1.30 -0.94
CA VAL A 86 -3.42 -1.80 -2.09
C VAL A 86 -2.47 -2.18 -3.24
N ALA A 87 -1.47 -1.34 -3.52
CA ALA A 87 -0.48 -1.61 -4.56
C ALA A 87 0.32 -2.89 -4.25
N ALA A 88 0.74 -3.07 -3.01
CA ALA A 88 1.43 -4.29 -2.58
C ALA A 88 0.54 -5.51 -2.75
N SER A 89 -0.73 -5.39 -2.43
CA SER A 89 -1.72 -6.47 -2.56
C SER A 89 -1.91 -6.88 -4.02
N TYR A 90 -1.79 -5.94 -4.96
CA TYR A 90 -1.83 -6.25 -6.40
C TYR A 90 -0.76 -7.27 -6.79
N LEU A 91 0.42 -7.15 -6.19
CA LEU A 91 1.54 -8.06 -6.44
C LEU A 91 1.45 -9.35 -5.63
N ALA A 92 0.38 -9.54 -4.87
CA ALA A 92 0.23 -10.62 -3.91
C ALA A 92 1.35 -10.63 -2.86
N ALA A 93 1.95 -9.47 -2.61
CA ALA A 93 2.83 -9.24 -1.48
C ALA A 93 1.98 -8.96 -0.24
N VAL A 94 2.59 -9.05 0.94
CA VAL A 94 1.89 -8.87 2.22
C VAL A 94 2.24 -7.51 2.80
N PRO A 95 1.32 -6.53 2.78
CA PRO A 95 1.58 -5.25 3.44
C PRO A 95 1.46 -5.41 4.96
N VAL A 96 2.43 -4.88 5.68
CA VAL A 96 2.46 -4.88 7.14
C VAL A 96 2.47 -3.42 7.58
N MET A 97 1.30 -2.90 7.90
CA MET A 97 1.14 -1.50 8.28
C MET A 97 1.41 -1.34 9.77
N VAL A 98 2.39 -0.52 10.12
CA VAL A 98 2.78 -0.28 11.50
C VAL A 98 2.74 1.20 11.81
N SER A 99 2.53 1.52 13.09
CA SER A 99 2.46 2.91 13.52
C SER A 99 3.80 3.61 13.40
N TYR A 100 3.80 4.82 12.86
CA TYR A 100 5.00 5.64 12.77
C TYR A 100 5.52 6.09 14.14
N HIS A 101 4.69 5.98 15.18
CA HIS A 101 5.09 6.29 16.55
C HIS A 101 6.03 5.25 17.16
N LEU A 102 6.05 4.03 16.60
CA LEU A 102 6.90 2.98 17.14
C LEU A 102 8.38 3.32 16.93
N PRO A 103 9.24 3.06 17.94
CA PRO A 103 10.67 3.21 17.74
C PRO A 103 11.20 2.16 16.77
N PHE A 104 12.30 2.45 16.09
CA PHE A 104 12.82 1.50 15.11
C PHE A 104 13.25 0.18 15.73
N GLU A 105 13.61 0.18 17.01
CA GLU A 105 13.95 -1.05 17.72
C GLU A 105 12.80 -2.07 17.70
N THR A 106 11.56 -1.56 17.76
CA THR A 106 10.38 -2.43 17.61
C THR A 106 10.25 -2.94 16.18
N ILE A 107 10.54 -2.08 15.20
CA ILE A 107 10.50 -2.48 13.79
C ILE A 107 11.56 -3.54 13.50
N GLU A 108 12.74 -3.47 14.12
CA GLU A 108 13.78 -4.49 13.97
C GLU A 108 13.29 -5.88 14.37
N VAL A 109 12.41 -5.95 15.39
CA VAL A 109 11.83 -7.23 15.79
C VAL A 109 10.98 -7.80 14.65
N PHE A 110 10.21 -6.94 13.97
CA PHE A 110 9.42 -7.38 12.81
C PHE A 110 10.30 -7.77 11.64
N VAL A 111 11.39 -7.03 11.40
CA VAL A 111 12.35 -7.37 10.35
C VAL A 111 12.90 -8.77 10.55
N ASP A 112 13.29 -9.09 11.78
CA ASP A 112 13.84 -10.40 12.10
C ASP A 112 12.79 -11.51 11.93
N ARG A 113 11.54 -11.25 12.34
CA ARG A 113 10.48 -12.24 12.27
C ARG A 113 9.95 -12.47 10.86
N LEU A 114 9.97 -11.44 10.01
CA LEU A 114 9.40 -11.50 8.66
C LEU A 114 10.37 -11.99 7.60
N GLU A 115 11.62 -12.28 7.98
CA GLU A 115 12.63 -12.83 7.08
C GLU A 115 12.87 -11.96 5.84
N ASP A 116 13.70 -10.95 5.99
CA ASP A 116 14.14 -10.07 4.91
C ASP A 116 13.00 -9.31 4.23
N PRO A 117 12.16 -8.57 4.98
CA PRO A 117 11.08 -7.78 4.39
C PRO A 117 11.61 -6.51 3.73
N TYR A 118 10.80 -5.94 2.82
CA TYR A 118 11.00 -4.57 2.36
C TYR A 118 10.45 -3.60 3.40
N ILE A 119 11.00 -2.40 3.44
CA ILE A 119 10.48 -1.32 4.30
C ILE A 119 10.21 -0.12 3.43
N LEU A 120 8.94 0.32 3.40
CA LEU A 120 8.55 1.59 2.81
C LEU A 120 8.48 2.63 3.92
N PHE A 121 9.19 3.73 3.76
CA PHE A 121 9.22 4.80 4.74
C PHE A 121 9.20 6.15 4.04
N ASP A 122 8.94 7.21 4.80
CA ASP A 122 8.96 8.58 4.30
C ASP A 122 9.93 9.43 5.12
N ASP A 123 9.93 10.74 4.87
CA ASP A 123 10.82 11.67 5.57
C ASP A 123 10.55 11.72 7.08
N VAL A 124 9.33 11.44 7.50
CA VAL A 124 8.96 11.45 8.94
C VAL A 124 9.66 10.33 9.70
N THR A 125 9.82 9.16 9.08
CA THR A 125 10.44 8.00 9.71
C THR A 125 11.86 7.73 9.24
N ALA A 126 12.35 8.50 8.28
CA ALA A 126 13.67 8.27 7.66
C ALA A 126 14.81 8.24 8.67
N GLU A 127 14.83 9.15 9.64
CA GLU A 127 15.89 9.18 10.66
C GLU A 127 15.91 7.89 11.48
N LYS A 128 14.75 7.38 11.84
CA LYS A 128 14.64 6.14 12.62
C LYS A 128 15.17 4.94 11.82
N VAL A 129 14.83 4.88 10.53
CA VAL A 129 15.27 3.79 9.66
C VAL A 129 16.77 3.86 9.41
N GLN A 130 17.32 5.05 9.22
CA GLN A 130 18.74 5.26 8.93
C GLN A 130 19.64 5.11 10.15
N ALA A 131 19.08 5.19 11.35
CA ALA A 131 19.85 5.08 12.60
C ALA A 131 20.30 3.65 12.93
N VAL A 132 19.96 2.67 12.12
CA VAL A 132 20.23 1.26 12.33
C VAL A 132 21.41 0.76 11.50
#